data_e84a268244783cd83442f010062e1f67
#
_entry.id   e84a268244783cd83442f010062e1f67
#
_cell.length_a   1.000
_cell.length_b   1.000
_cell.length_c   1.000
_cell.angle_alpha   90.00
_cell.angle_beta   90.00
_cell.angle_gamma   90.00
#
_symmetry.space_group_name_H-M   'P 1'
#
loop_
_entity.id
_entity.type
_entity.pdbx_description
1 polymer ?
#
loop_
_entity_poly.entity_id
_entity_poly.type
_entity_poly.pdbx_seq_one_letter_code
_entity_poly.pdbx_strand_id
1 'polypeptide(L)'
;VQGDIFPLEKGVIMRAIWKRELQAYFLTPTGYVFMGVFLLLSSVMFYLQIMQARSSDLPTFVGQMSYLWMLLSPVLTMRLLAEERQRRTDQLLLTSPVSLSGMVLGKYAAAYTVMAATVVLTLGFVAVVAVYGRVYPAEMAVAYLGFILQGGAFLALDLFISGCAKNQVTAAVFAFGANFVLW
;
A
#
# COMPACT_ATOMS: atom_id res chain seq x y z
N VAL A 1 -32.33 13.97 -8.27
CA VAL A 1 -32.88 13.07 -7.24
C VAL A 1 -32.59 11.65 -7.66
N GLN A 2 -31.39 11.16 -7.29
CA GLN A 2 -31.01 9.75 -7.46
C GLN A 2 -30.64 9.25 -6.07
N GLY A 3 -31.69 9.04 -5.25
CA GLY A 3 -31.62 8.53 -3.91
C GLY A 3 -31.32 7.03 -3.92
N ASP A 4 -30.43 6.66 -3.05
CA ASP A 4 -30.33 5.43 -2.25
C ASP A 4 -31.01 4.16 -2.78
N ILE A 5 -30.54 3.65 -3.91
CA ILE A 5 -30.90 2.32 -4.36
C ILE A 5 -29.84 1.34 -3.82
N PHE A 6 -30.23 0.62 -2.77
CA PHE A 6 -29.63 -0.56 -2.14
C PHE A 6 -28.19 -0.48 -1.61
N PRO A 7 -27.99 -0.44 -0.26
CA PRO A 7 -26.69 -0.59 0.38
C PRO A 7 -26.00 -1.94 0.08
N LEU A 8 -26.76 -2.96 -0.25
CA LEU A 8 -26.25 -4.28 -0.64
C LEU A 8 -25.51 -4.24 -1.99
N GLU A 9 -25.94 -3.40 -2.92
CA GLU A 9 -25.34 -3.24 -4.24
C GLU A 9 -23.95 -2.54 -4.16
N LYS A 10 -23.80 -1.55 -3.27
CA LYS A 10 -22.53 -0.87 -3.04
C LYS A 10 -21.43 -1.83 -2.56
N GLY A 11 -21.78 -2.76 -1.68
CA GLY A 11 -20.84 -3.76 -1.16
C GLY A 11 -20.40 -4.78 -2.22
N VAL A 12 -21.32 -5.20 -3.07
CA VAL A 12 -21.03 -6.14 -4.17
C VAL A 12 -20.13 -5.49 -5.22
N ILE A 13 -20.43 -4.26 -5.60
CA ILE A 13 -19.64 -3.47 -6.57
C ILE A 13 -18.21 -3.23 -6.02
N MET A 14 -18.08 -2.80 -4.77
CA MET A 14 -16.80 -2.59 -4.13
C MET A 14 -15.93 -3.87 -4.13
N ARG A 15 -16.53 -5.03 -3.80
CA ARG A 15 -15.84 -6.33 -3.84
C ARG A 15 -15.42 -6.74 -5.25
N ALA A 16 -16.26 -6.47 -6.25
CA ALA A 16 -15.92 -6.77 -7.64
C ALA A 16 -14.74 -5.92 -8.12
N ILE A 17 -14.71 -4.63 -7.79
CA ILE A 17 -13.61 -3.72 -8.12
C ILE A 17 -12.35 -4.15 -7.37
N TRP A 18 -12.44 -4.39 -6.08
CA TRP A 18 -11.31 -4.88 -5.27
C TRP A 18 -10.70 -6.15 -5.86
N LYS A 19 -11.53 -7.14 -6.20
CA LYS A 19 -11.07 -8.40 -6.80
C LYS A 19 -10.39 -8.17 -8.16
N ARG A 20 -10.96 -7.32 -9.00
CA ARG A 20 -10.38 -6.96 -10.32
C ARG A 20 -9.03 -6.29 -10.16
N GLU A 21 -8.91 -5.29 -9.28
CA GLU A 21 -7.66 -4.59 -9.05
C GLU A 21 -6.61 -5.51 -8.40
N LEU A 22 -7.03 -6.36 -7.46
CA LEU A 22 -6.14 -7.34 -6.84
C LEU A 22 -5.61 -8.34 -7.88
N GLN A 23 -6.48 -8.83 -8.76
CA GLN A 23 -6.08 -9.66 -9.89
C GLN A 23 -5.12 -8.92 -10.83
N ALA A 24 -5.34 -7.63 -11.08
CA ALA A 24 -4.42 -6.83 -11.89
C ALA A 24 -3.03 -6.72 -11.25
N TYR A 25 -2.92 -6.62 -9.92
CA TYR A 25 -1.62 -6.63 -9.23
C TYR A 25 -0.92 -7.98 -9.27
N PHE A 26 -1.66 -9.08 -9.12
CA PHE A 26 -1.07 -10.43 -9.03
C PHE A 26 -0.98 -11.17 -10.37
N LEU A 27 -1.79 -10.84 -11.38
CA LEU A 27 -1.66 -11.37 -12.74
C LEU A 27 -0.61 -10.61 -13.56
N THR A 28 -0.35 -9.36 -13.23
CA THR A 28 0.76 -8.61 -13.81
C THR A 28 1.99 -8.72 -12.89
N PRO A 29 3.22 -8.63 -13.42
CA PRO A 29 4.43 -8.68 -12.59
C PRO A 29 4.55 -7.51 -11.62
N THR A 30 3.71 -6.47 -11.72
CA THR A 30 3.83 -5.23 -10.97
C THR A 30 3.76 -5.43 -9.46
N GLY A 31 2.81 -6.22 -8.96
CA GLY A 31 2.67 -6.49 -7.53
C GLY A 31 3.84 -7.30 -6.98
N TYR A 32 4.29 -8.32 -7.72
CA TYR A 32 5.44 -9.13 -7.32
C TYR A 32 6.74 -8.32 -7.32
N VAL A 33 6.95 -7.50 -8.36
CA VAL A 33 8.13 -6.62 -8.44
C VAL A 33 8.13 -5.62 -7.29
N PHE A 34 6.99 -5.01 -6.98
CA PHE A 34 6.86 -4.09 -5.85
C PHE A 34 7.20 -4.77 -4.52
N MET A 35 6.56 -5.91 -4.22
CA MET A 35 6.83 -6.67 -3.00
C MET A 35 8.28 -7.16 -2.95
N GLY A 36 8.83 -7.63 -4.09
CA GLY A 36 10.21 -8.08 -4.19
C GLY A 36 11.22 -6.96 -3.92
N VAL A 37 11.03 -5.78 -4.50
CA VAL A 37 11.89 -4.61 -4.25
C VAL A 37 11.80 -4.18 -2.79
N PHE A 38 10.59 -4.09 -2.23
CA PHE A 38 10.42 -3.74 -0.83
C PHE A 38 11.12 -4.74 0.10
N LEU A 39 10.90 -6.04 -0.12
CA LEU A 39 11.53 -7.09 0.69
C LEU A 39 13.05 -7.12 0.52
N LEU A 40 13.56 -6.88 -0.68
CA LEU A 40 14.99 -6.80 -0.94
C LEU A 40 15.62 -5.64 -0.15
N LEU A 41 15.06 -4.44 -0.26
CA LEU A 41 15.55 -3.27 0.48
C LEU A 41 15.44 -3.47 1.99
N SER A 42 14.31 -4.02 2.46
CA SER A 42 14.12 -4.37 3.87
C SER A 42 15.12 -5.42 4.35
N SER A 43 15.47 -6.40 3.53
CA SER A 43 16.47 -7.41 3.90
C SER A 43 17.87 -6.83 3.99
N VAL A 44 18.24 -5.88 3.15
CA VAL A 44 19.51 -5.14 3.27
C VAL A 44 19.55 -4.36 4.58
N MET A 45 18.48 -3.63 4.91
CA MET A 45 18.38 -2.90 6.18
C MET A 45 18.42 -3.85 7.38
N PHE A 46 17.74 -4.99 7.30
CA PHE A 46 17.77 -6.04 8.31
C PHE A 46 19.18 -6.57 8.53
N TYR A 47 19.92 -6.86 7.46
CA TYR A 47 21.29 -7.33 7.55
C TYR A 47 22.20 -6.30 8.23
N LEU A 48 22.15 -5.04 7.82
CA LEU A 48 22.99 -3.98 8.36
C LEU A 48 22.67 -3.69 9.83
N GLN A 49 21.42 -3.60 10.20
CA GLN A 49 20.98 -3.16 11.53
C GLN A 49 20.93 -4.30 12.55
N ILE A 50 20.47 -5.46 12.16
CA ILE A 50 20.28 -6.59 13.08
C ILE A 50 21.50 -7.51 13.07
N MET A 51 21.89 -8.00 11.89
CA MET A 51 22.95 -8.99 11.78
C MET A 51 24.34 -8.39 11.99
N GLN A 52 24.68 -7.31 11.30
CA GLN A 52 26.00 -6.69 11.37
C GLN A 52 26.21 -5.95 12.70
N ALA A 53 25.22 -5.20 13.16
CA ALA A 53 25.26 -4.49 14.44
C ALA A 53 25.03 -5.40 15.65
N ARG A 54 24.67 -6.67 15.44
CA ARG A 54 24.31 -7.65 16.50
C ARG A 54 23.26 -7.11 17.47
N SER A 55 22.31 -6.36 16.94
CA SER A 55 21.20 -5.77 17.68
C SER A 55 19.95 -6.63 17.53
N SER A 56 19.12 -6.69 18.57
CA SER A 56 17.78 -7.28 18.51
C SER A 56 16.69 -6.22 18.52
N ASP A 57 17.00 -4.98 18.15
CA ASP A 57 16.08 -3.85 18.15
C ASP A 57 15.19 -3.88 16.89
N LEU A 58 14.18 -4.73 16.95
CA LEU A 58 13.18 -4.88 15.90
C LEU A 58 12.24 -3.67 15.75
N PRO A 59 11.80 -2.97 16.82
CA PRO A 59 10.99 -1.77 16.68
C PRO A 59 11.64 -0.69 15.82
N THR A 60 12.92 -0.42 16.01
CA THR A 60 13.68 0.52 15.17
C THR A 60 13.76 0.02 13.72
N PHE A 61 13.96 -1.28 13.50
CA PHE A 61 13.91 -1.87 12.17
C PHE A 61 12.56 -1.66 11.47
N VAL A 62 11.43 -1.87 12.19
CA VAL A 62 10.09 -1.61 11.64
C VAL A 62 9.90 -0.12 11.30
N GLY A 63 10.46 0.78 12.12
CA GLY A 63 10.47 2.21 11.82
C GLY A 63 11.19 2.53 10.50
N GLN A 64 12.33 1.88 10.24
CA GLN A 64 13.05 2.04 8.96
C GLN A 64 12.27 1.44 7.78
N MET A 65 11.56 0.33 7.97
CA MET A 65 10.65 -0.20 6.95
C MET A 65 9.52 0.80 6.63
N SER A 66 9.01 1.53 7.61
CA SER A 66 8.02 2.59 7.41
C SER A 66 8.56 3.72 6.52
N TYR A 67 9.83 4.05 6.67
CA TYR A 67 10.51 5.00 5.79
C TYR A 67 10.60 4.49 4.34
N LEU A 68 10.99 3.24 4.16
CA LEU A 68 10.99 2.61 2.83
C LEU A 68 9.58 2.58 2.22
N TRP A 69 8.56 2.32 3.05
CA TRP A 69 7.17 2.32 2.59
C TRP A 69 6.74 3.69 2.09
N MET A 70 7.07 4.77 2.82
CA MET A 70 6.84 6.15 2.40
C MET A 70 7.40 6.43 0.99
N LEU A 71 8.59 5.90 0.71
CA LEU A 71 9.25 6.08 -0.59
C LEU A 71 8.61 5.24 -1.70
N LEU A 72 8.11 4.06 -1.40
CA LEU A 72 7.63 3.11 -2.41
C LEU A 72 6.10 3.17 -2.63
N SER A 73 5.33 3.66 -1.65
CA SER A 73 3.87 3.72 -1.76
C SER A 73 3.35 4.52 -2.97
N PRO A 74 3.97 5.65 -3.41
CA PRO A 74 3.55 6.36 -4.61
C PRO A 74 3.65 5.50 -5.88
N VAL A 75 4.64 4.61 -5.95
CA VAL A 75 4.82 3.71 -7.11
C VAL A 75 3.67 2.70 -7.18
N LEU A 76 3.19 2.23 -6.03
CA LEU A 76 2.05 1.32 -5.97
C LEU A 76 0.74 1.99 -6.40
N THR A 77 0.54 3.24 -6.00
CA THR A 77 -0.73 3.95 -6.13
C THR A 77 -0.85 4.80 -7.40
N MET A 78 0.28 5.19 -8.03
CA MET A 78 0.27 6.05 -9.22
C MET A 78 -0.58 5.49 -10.37
N ARG A 79 -0.71 4.16 -10.47
CA ARG A 79 -1.47 3.50 -11.54
C ARG A 79 -2.97 3.46 -11.27
N LEU A 80 -3.40 3.53 -10.02
CA LEU A 80 -4.77 3.21 -9.63
C LEU A 80 -5.84 4.14 -10.23
N LEU A 81 -5.56 5.44 -10.30
CA LEU A 81 -6.49 6.43 -10.84
C LEU A 81 -5.88 7.19 -12.02
N ALA A 82 -4.60 7.54 -11.97
CA ALA A 82 -3.96 8.32 -13.03
C ALA A 82 -3.85 7.54 -14.35
N GLU A 83 -3.73 6.22 -14.33
CA GLU A 83 -3.72 5.39 -15.55
C GLU A 83 -5.09 5.38 -16.23
N GLU A 84 -6.18 5.27 -15.48
CA GLU A 84 -7.54 5.31 -16.05
C GLU A 84 -7.83 6.66 -16.70
N ARG A 85 -7.41 7.75 -16.05
CA ARG A 85 -7.54 9.09 -16.60
C ARG A 85 -6.69 9.29 -17.87
N GLN A 86 -5.46 8.79 -17.87
CA GLN A 86 -4.58 8.85 -19.03
C GLN A 86 -5.15 8.07 -20.23
N ARG A 87 -5.79 6.94 -19.98
CA ARG A 87 -6.44 6.10 -21.01
C ARG A 87 -7.85 6.56 -21.39
N ARG A 88 -8.39 7.62 -20.76
CA ARG A 88 -9.77 8.12 -20.91
C ARG A 88 -10.84 7.06 -20.61
N THR A 89 -10.51 6.04 -19.84
CA THR A 89 -11.46 5.00 -19.41
C THR A 89 -12.31 5.45 -18.24
N ASP A 90 -11.93 6.54 -17.58
CA ASP A 90 -12.72 7.25 -16.57
C ASP A 90 -14.11 7.66 -17.08
N GLN A 91 -14.23 8.08 -18.35
CA GLN A 91 -15.51 8.45 -18.95
C GLN A 91 -16.50 7.28 -19.04
N LEU A 92 -16.02 6.07 -19.33
CA LEU A 92 -16.82 4.86 -19.35
C LEU A 92 -17.30 4.47 -17.95
N LEU A 93 -16.48 4.71 -16.93
CA LEU A 93 -16.82 4.46 -15.54
C LEU A 93 -17.85 5.46 -14.99
N LEU A 94 -17.77 6.71 -15.43
CA LEU A 94 -18.73 7.76 -15.04
C LEU A 94 -20.11 7.59 -15.69
N THR A 95 -20.21 6.89 -16.81
CA THR A 95 -21.48 6.54 -17.48
C THR A 95 -22.12 5.26 -16.93
N SER A 96 -21.38 4.49 -16.13
CA SER A 96 -21.89 3.28 -15.48
C SER A 96 -22.61 3.64 -14.16
N PRO A 97 -23.58 2.85 -13.70
CA PRO A 97 -24.33 3.10 -12.46
C PRO A 97 -23.49 2.80 -11.19
N VAL A 98 -22.17 2.91 -11.27
CA VAL A 98 -21.26 2.63 -10.16
C VAL A 98 -21.04 3.89 -9.32
N SER A 99 -21.19 3.78 -7.99
CA SER A 99 -20.91 4.89 -7.10
C SER A 99 -19.40 5.19 -7.06
N LEU A 100 -19.05 6.47 -7.20
CA LEU A 100 -17.64 6.93 -7.17
C LEU A 100 -16.93 6.50 -5.88
N SER A 101 -17.62 6.56 -4.75
CA SER A 101 -17.09 6.12 -3.45
C SER A 101 -16.76 4.62 -3.43
N GLY A 102 -17.62 3.78 -4.01
CA GLY A 102 -17.37 2.34 -4.10
C GLY A 102 -16.15 2.00 -4.94
N MET A 103 -15.91 2.78 -6.02
CA MET A 103 -14.72 2.63 -6.86
C MET A 103 -13.44 2.99 -6.10
N VAL A 104 -13.40 4.16 -5.47
CA VAL A 104 -12.22 4.64 -4.74
C VAL A 104 -11.89 3.71 -3.56
N LEU A 105 -12.90 3.30 -2.80
CA LEU A 105 -12.71 2.36 -1.69
C LEU A 105 -12.27 0.97 -2.16
N GLY A 106 -12.78 0.48 -3.29
CA GLY A 106 -12.33 -0.78 -3.87
C GLY A 106 -10.87 -0.76 -4.28
N LYS A 107 -10.41 0.33 -4.90
CA LYS A 107 -9.01 0.54 -5.27
C LYS A 107 -8.10 0.71 -4.06
N TYR A 108 -8.53 1.48 -3.07
CA TYR A 108 -7.83 1.61 -1.79
C TYR A 108 -7.67 0.24 -1.10
N ALA A 109 -8.74 -0.53 -1.00
CA ALA A 109 -8.72 -1.86 -0.40
C ALA A 109 -7.77 -2.82 -1.13
N ALA A 110 -7.66 -2.73 -2.46
CA ALA A 110 -6.72 -3.53 -3.24
C ALA A 110 -5.26 -3.17 -2.91
N ALA A 111 -4.90 -1.88 -2.90
CA ALA A 111 -3.56 -1.43 -2.50
C ALA A 111 -3.23 -1.80 -1.05
N TYR A 112 -4.20 -1.63 -0.15
CA TYR A 112 -4.07 -2.02 1.25
C TYR A 112 -3.87 -3.54 1.43
N THR A 113 -4.50 -4.36 0.59
CA THR A 113 -4.29 -5.82 0.60
C THR A 113 -2.87 -6.19 0.16
N VAL A 114 -2.32 -5.50 -0.84
CA VAL A 114 -0.91 -5.70 -1.26
C VAL A 114 0.04 -5.28 -0.13
N MET A 115 -0.24 -4.18 0.55
CA MET A 115 0.50 -3.76 1.74
C MET A 115 0.43 -4.83 2.84
N ALA A 116 -0.77 -5.31 3.18
CA ALA A 116 -0.94 -6.34 4.21
C ALA A 116 -0.20 -7.63 3.85
N ALA A 117 -0.24 -8.07 2.60
CA ALA A 117 0.53 -9.21 2.13
C ALA A 117 2.03 -8.99 2.30
N THR A 118 2.53 -7.79 1.97
CA THR A 118 3.93 -7.41 2.16
C THR A 118 4.32 -7.44 3.64
N VAL A 119 3.47 -6.90 4.52
CA VAL A 119 3.67 -6.93 5.98
C VAL A 119 3.75 -8.37 6.50
N VAL A 120 2.87 -9.25 6.05
CA VAL A 120 2.90 -10.67 6.45
C VAL A 120 4.24 -11.32 6.06
N LEU A 121 4.77 -11.01 4.88
CA LEU A 121 6.08 -11.52 4.45
C LEU A 121 7.22 -10.98 5.32
N THR A 122 7.14 -9.74 5.79
CA THR A 122 8.16 -9.17 6.69
C THR A 122 8.18 -9.80 8.08
N LEU A 123 7.11 -10.47 8.51
CA LEU A 123 7.13 -11.27 9.75
C LEU A 123 8.18 -12.39 9.72
N GLY A 124 8.63 -12.79 8.53
CA GLY A 124 9.77 -13.70 8.39
C GLY A 124 11.05 -13.17 9.06
N PHE A 125 11.31 -11.86 9.02
CA PHE A 125 12.45 -11.25 9.72
C PHE A 125 12.33 -11.38 11.25
N VAL A 126 11.10 -11.20 11.77
CA VAL A 126 10.80 -11.39 13.20
C VAL A 126 11.05 -12.84 13.61
N ALA A 127 10.63 -13.80 12.79
CA ALA A 127 10.86 -15.22 13.04
C ALA A 127 12.36 -15.55 13.10
N VAL A 128 13.18 -14.95 12.24
CA VAL A 128 14.65 -15.12 12.28
C VAL A 128 15.21 -14.61 13.60
N VAL A 129 14.84 -13.39 14.02
CA VAL A 129 15.33 -12.83 15.30
C VAL A 129 14.82 -13.63 16.51
N ALA A 130 13.61 -14.18 16.44
CA ALA A 130 13.05 -15.00 17.53
C ALA A 130 13.87 -16.28 17.80
N VAL A 131 14.55 -16.81 16.78
CA VAL A 131 15.43 -18.00 16.93
C VAL A 131 16.76 -17.65 17.55
N TYR A 132 17.33 -16.49 17.23
CA TYR A 132 18.71 -16.11 17.61
C TYR A 132 18.80 -15.03 18.69
N GLY A 133 17.70 -14.35 19.01
CA GLY A 133 17.67 -13.21 19.91
C GLY A 133 16.47 -13.19 20.84
N ARG A 134 16.25 -12.06 21.48
CA ARG A 134 15.07 -11.82 22.32
C ARG A 134 14.09 -10.92 21.57
N VAL A 135 12.87 -11.37 21.45
CA VAL A 135 11.75 -10.59 20.88
C VAL A 135 10.80 -10.23 22.00
N TYR A 136 10.43 -8.95 22.05
CA TYR A 136 9.40 -8.43 22.97
C TYR A 136 8.06 -8.32 22.23
N PRO A 137 7.09 -9.25 22.44
CA PRO A 137 5.89 -9.32 21.60
C PRO A 137 5.04 -8.05 21.65
N ALA A 138 4.97 -7.39 22.81
CA ALA A 138 4.17 -6.17 22.98
C ALA A 138 4.75 -5.01 22.14
N GLU A 139 6.06 -4.79 22.19
CA GLU A 139 6.72 -3.74 21.42
C GLU A 139 6.59 -4.00 19.91
N MET A 140 6.72 -5.25 19.50
CA MET A 140 6.54 -5.65 18.11
C MET A 140 5.11 -5.40 17.63
N ALA A 141 4.11 -5.78 18.42
CA ALA A 141 2.72 -5.57 18.05
C ALA A 141 2.42 -4.08 17.86
N VAL A 142 2.92 -3.22 18.75
CA VAL A 142 2.76 -1.76 18.63
C VAL A 142 3.49 -1.21 17.40
N ALA A 143 4.73 -1.65 17.14
CA ALA A 143 5.51 -1.21 15.98
C ALA A 143 4.83 -1.59 14.65
N TYR A 144 4.36 -2.83 14.51
CA TYR A 144 3.64 -3.26 13.31
C TYR A 144 2.28 -2.59 13.15
N LEU A 145 1.57 -2.37 14.26
CA LEU A 145 0.30 -1.63 14.24
C LEU A 145 0.54 -0.19 13.76
N GLY A 146 1.58 0.48 14.26
CA GLY A 146 1.99 1.79 13.80
C GLY A 146 2.32 1.80 12.31
N PHE A 147 3.10 0.81 11.84
CA PHE A 147 3.44 0.64 10.43
C PHE A 147 2.19 0.47 9.54
N ILE A 148 1.23 -0.35 9.95
CA ILE A 148 -0.02 -0.60 9.21
C ILE A 148 -0.88 0.66 9.14
N LEU A 149 -1.04 1.39 10.24
CA LEU A 149 -1.82 2.62 10.28
C LEU A 149 -1.17 3.72 9.44
N GLN A 150 0.12 3.92 9.60
CA GLN A 150 0.88 4.92 8.85
C GLN A 150 0.90 4.59 7.35
N GLY A 151 1.16 3.35 7.00
CA GLY A 151 1.17 2.91 5.60
C GLY A 151 -0.21 3.06 4.95
N GLY A 152 -1.28 2.77 5.69
CA GLY A 152 -2.65 3.02 5.24
C GLY A 152 -2.93 4.50 5.01
N ALA A 153 -2.43 5.39 5.88
CA ALA A 153 -2.58 6.83 5.72
C ALA A 153 -1.86 7.34 4.45
N PHE A 154 -0.63 6.88 4.20
CA PHE A 154 0.09 7.21 2.97
C PHE A 154 -0.61 6.70 1.73
N LEU A 155 -1.12 5.47 1.73
CA LEU A 155 -1.91 4.95 0.60
C LEU A 155 -3.16 5.80 0.31
N ALA A 156 -3.85 6.30 1.35
CA ALA A 156 -5.02 7.14 1.17
C ALA A 156 -4.64 8.50 0.55
N LEU A 157 -3.55 9.11 1.02
CA LEU A 157 -3.03 10.37 0.50
C LEU A 157 -2.57 10.21 -0.96
N ASP A 158 -1.78 9.17 -1.24
CA ASP A 158 -1.27 8.86 -2.55
C ASP A 158 -2.40 8.61 -3.56
N LEU A 159 -3.44 7.88 -3.14
CA LEU A 159 -4.62 7.64 -3.97
C LEU A 159 -5.37 8.93 -4.27
N PHE A 160 -5.51 9.81 -3.30
CA PHE A 160 -6.11 11.13 -3.49
C PHE A 160 -5.32 11.95 -4.52
N ILE A 161 -3.99 12.01 -4.39
CA ILE A 161 -3.10 12.72 -5.32
C ILE A 161 -3.16 12.10 -6.72
N SER A 162 -3.20 10.75 -6.81
CA SER A 162 -3.37 10.04 -8.08
C SER A 162 -4.68 10.41 -8.78
N GLY A 163 -5.76 10.66 -8.01
CA GLY A 163 -7.03 11.14 -8.54
C GLY A 163 -6.99 12.57 -9.08
N CYS A 164 -6.13 13.43 -8.54
CA CYS A 164 -5.97 14.82 -9.00
C CYS A 164 -4.98 14.95 -10.17
N ALA A 165 -4.08 13.99 -10.36
CA ALA A 165 -3.02 14.06 -11.35
C ALA A 165 -3.52 13.78 -12.79
N LYS A 166 -2.85 14.38 -13.78
CA LYS A 166 -3.17 14.19 -15.21
C LYS A 166 -2.54 12.94 -15.81
N ASN A 167 -1.43 12.47 -15.23
CA ASN A 167 -0.71 11.28 -15.69
C ASN A 167 0.00 10.59 -14.50
N GLN A 168 0.48 9.36 -14.72
CA GLN A 168 1.12 8.53 -13.68
C GLN A 168 2.39 9.18 -13.11
N VAL A 169 3.20 9.82 -13.93
CA VAL A 169 4.47 10.44 -13.50
C VAL A 169 4.21 11.62 -12.58
N THR A 170 3.26 12.49 -12.94
CA THR A 170 2.89 13.62 -12.08
C THR A 170 2.25 13.15 -10.78
N ALA A 171 1.44 12.09 -10.81
CA ALA A 171 0.90 11.46 -9.61
C ALA A 171 2.01 11.01 -8.67
N ALA A 172 2.99 10.26 -9.18
CA ALA A 172 4.11 9.75 -8.40
C ALA A 172 4.93 10.89 -7.78
N VAL A 173 5.30 11.91 -8.56
CA VAL A 173 6.14 13.04 -8.10
C VAL A 173 5.43 13.82 -6.97
N PHE A 174 4.14 14.14 -7.14
CA PHE A 174 3.39 14.87 -6.12
C PHE A 174 3.12 14.03 -4.87
N ALA A 175 2.83 12.74 -5.04
CA ALA A 175 2.66 11.82 -3.91
C ALA A 175 3.97 11.68 -3.11
N PHE A 176 5.10 11.54 -3.82
CA PHE A 176 6.41 11.48 -3.20
C PHE A 176 6.72 12.75 -2.39
N GLY A 177 6.49 13.93 -2.99
CA GLY A 177 6.68 15.21 -2.32
C GLY A 177 5.78 15.38 -1.10
N ALA A 178 4.50 15.01 -1.20
CA ALA A 178 3.55 15.09 -0.10
C ALA A 178 3.91 14.16 1.05
N ASN A 179 4.28 12.91 0.74
CA ASN A 179 4.72 11.95 1.75
C ASN A 179 5.97 12.42 2.48
N PHE A 180 6.93 13.00 1.74
CA PHE A 180 8.15 13.54 2.32
C PHE A 180 7.91 14.74 3.23
N VAL A 181 6.92 15.58 2.93
CA VAL A 181 6.55 16.75 3.78
C VAL A 181 5.83 16.29 5.05
N LEU A 182 5.08 15.18 4.98
CA LEU A 182 4.31 14.68 6.13
C LEU A 182 5.10 13.73 7.04
N TRP A 183 6.21 13.23 6.55
CA TRP A 183 7.13 12.40 7.35
C TRP A 183 7.93 13.25 8.32
#